data_d2715c03c91d3f120f3ea6b42e06a68e
#
_entry.id   d2715c03c91d3f120f3ea6b42e06a68e
#
_cell.length_a   1.000
_cell.length_b   1.000
_cell.length_c   1.000
_cell.angle_alpha   90.00
_cell.angle_beta   90.00
_cell.angle_gamma   90.00
#
_symmetry.space_group_name_H-M   'P 1'
#
loop_
_entity.id
_entity.type
_entity.pdbx_description
1 polymer ?
#
loop_
_entity_poly.entity_id
_entity_poly.type
_entity_poly.pdbx_seq_one_letter_code
_entity_poly.pdbx_strand_id
1 'polypeptide(L)' 'MRRYYLTHHELCLILLPVETEFNSLEEKVAQFVSLCERLRAENNDLRQQLAAARSDAKRLHEKIHSATARLEGLLARLPG' A
#
# COMPACT_ATOMS: atom_id res chain seq x y z
N MET A 1 -11.14 -57.80 -14.05
CA MET A 1 -10.43 -56.58 -14.34
C MET A 1 -10.97 -55.38 -13.60
N ARG A 2 -10.93 -55.47 -12.31
CA ARG A 2 -11.48 -54.39 -11.46
C ARG A 2 -10.50 -53.22 -11.25
N ARG A 3 -9.25 -53.45 -11.55
CA ARG A 3 -8.19 -52.46 -11.26
C ARG A 3 -8.29 -51.18 -12.07
N TYR A 4 -9.11 -51.18 -13.11
CA TYR A 4 -9.32 -49.98 -13.92
C TYR A 4 -10.45 -49.10 -13.44
N TYR A 5 -11.22 -49.58 -12.47
CA TYR A 5 -12.37 -48.89 -11.93
C TYR A 5 -12.14 -48.64 -10.44
N LEU A 6 -12.00 -47.40 -10.06
CA LEU A 6 -11.92 -47.06 -8.66
C LEU A 6 -13.30 -47.15 -8.03
N THR A 7 -13.34 -47.67 -6.81
CA THR A 7 -14.59 -47.64 -6.07
C THR A 7 -14.92 -46.21 -5.67
N HIS A 8 -16.19 -45.96 -5.40
CA HIS A 8 -16.60 -44.66 -4.91
C HIS A 8 -15.81 -44.21 -3.67
N HIS A 9 -15.55 -45.17 -2.78
CA HIS A 9 -14.79 -44.93 -1.56
C HIS A 9 -13.32 -44.52 -1.87
N GLU A 10 -12.69 -45.20 -2.80
CA GLU A 10 -11.33 -44.87 -3.22
C GLU A 10 -11.24 -43.49 -3.86
N LEU A 11 -12.23 -43.14 -4.70
CA LEU A 11 -12.32 -41.82 -5.29
C LEU A 11 -12.45 -40.73 -4.23
N CYS A 12 -13.29 -40.97 -3.21
CA CYS A 12 -13.45 -40.04 -2.10
C CYS A 12 -12.14 -39.85 -1.35
N LEU A 13 -11.38 -40.92 -1.11
CA LEU A 13 -10.11 -40.83 -0.42
C LEU A 13 -9.05 -40.05 -1.20
N ILE A 14 -9.11 -40.13 -2.52
CA ILE A 14 -8.18 -39.39 -3.40
C ILE A 14 -8.59 -37.92 -3.50
N LEU A 15 -9.89 -37.66 -3.62
CA LEU A 15 -10.41 -36.30 -3.82
C LEU A 15 -10.36 -35.43 -2.56
N LEU A 16 -10.50 -36.01 -1.38
CA LEU A 16 -10.47 -35.25 -0.13
C LEU A 16 -9.21 -34.43 0.08
N PRO A 17 -7.99 -35.01 -0.08
CA PRO A 17 -6.76 -34.20 0.03
C PRO A 17 -6.66 -33.10 -1.02
N VAL A 18 -7.12 -33.38 -2.25
CA VAL A 18 -7.10 -32.43 -3.35
C VAL A 18 -8.02 -31.25 -3.05
N GLU A 19 -9.24 -31.53 -2.57
CA GLU A 19 -10.19 -30.48 -2.19
C GLU A 19 -9.64 -29.62 -1.06
N THR A 20 -9.00 -30.24 -0.07
CA THR A 20 -8.38 -29.53 1.04
C THR A 20 -7.27 -28.60 0.54
N GLU A 21 -6.45 -29.08 -0.38
CA GLU A 21 -5.38 -28.27 -0.98
C GLU A 21 -5.94 -27.11 -1.78
N PHE A 22 -7.00 -27.34 -2.57
CA PHE A 22 -7.64 -26.26 -3.31
C PHE A 22 -8.25 -25.22 -2.38
N ASN A 23 -8.91 -25.63 -1.31
CA ASN A 23 -9.48 -24.72 -0.33
C ASN A 23 -8.39 -23.88 0.35
N SER A 24 -7.28 -24.51 0.69
CA SER A 24 -6.13 -23.80 1.28
C SER A 24 -5.56 -22.79 0.31
N LEU A 25 -5.46 -23.14 -0.97
CA LEU A 25 -4.97 -22.24 -2.01
C LEU A 25 -5.91 -21.06 -2.21
N GLU A 26 -7.22 -21.31 -2.24
CA GLU A 26 -8.22 -20.25 -2.35
C GLU A 26 -8.12 -19.26 -1.20
N GLU A 27 -7.93 -19.75 0.01
CA GLU A 27 -7.74 -18.88 1.18
C GLU A 27 -6.50 -18.02 1.04
N LYS A 28 -5.39 -18.60 0.59
CA LYS A 28 -4.14 -17.88 0.40
C LYS A 28 -4.27 -16.82 -0.68
N VAL A 29 -4.95 -17.15 -1.77
CA VAL A 29 -5.21 -16.20 -2.84
C VAL A 29 -6.08 -15.05 -2.34
N ALA A 30 -7.14 -15.36 -1.58
CA ALA A 30 -8.01 -14.34 -1.02
C ALA A 30 -7.26 -13.41 -0.07
N GLN A 31 -6.40 -13.96 0.78
CA GLN A 31 -5.55 -13.19 1.69
C GLN A 31 -4.57 -12.30 0.91
N PHE A 32 -4.00 -12.85 -0.16
CA PHE A 32 -3.07 -12.10 -1.01
C PHE A 32 -3.76 -10.93 -1.70
N VAL A 33 -4.95 -11.15 -2.24
CA VAL A 33 -5.75 -10.09 -2.87
C VAL A 33 -6.09 -9.00 -1.86
N SER A 34 -6.53 -9.40 -0.67
CA SER A 34 -6.83 -8.46 0.41
C SER A 34 -5.61 -7.64 0.80
N LEU A 35 -4.44 -8.29 0.89
CA LEU A 35 -3.19 -7.59 1.18
C LEU A 35 -2.83 -6.61 0.08
N CYS A 36 -2.97 -6.99 -1.18
CA CYS A 36 -2.72 -6.10 -2.31
C CYS A 36 -3.62 -4.87 -2.29
N GLU A 37 -4.90 -5.06 -1.98
CA GLU A 37 -5.85 -3.95 -1.88
C GLU A 37 -5.47 -2.99 -0.75
N ARG A 38 -5.10 -3.55 0.39
CA ARG A 38 -4.65 -2.75 1.53
C ARG A 38 -3.38 -1.97 1.21
N LEU A 39 -2.41 -2.63 0.59
CA LEU A 39 -1.16 -1.97 0.20
C LEU A 39 -1.40 -0.87 -0.82
N ARG A 40 -2.32 -1.05 -1.74
CA ARG A 40 -2.71 0.00 -2.68
C ARG A 40 -3.31 1.20 -1.96
N ALA A 41 -4.20 0.95 -1.02
CA ALA A 41 -4.83 2.01 -0.25
C ALA A 41 -3.79 2.77 0.57
N GLU A 42 -2.91 2.06 1.26
CA GLU A 42 -1.83 2.66 2.03
C GLU A 42 -0.87 3.45 1.15
N ASN A 43 -0.52 2.91 -0.02
CA ASN A 43 0.35 3.60 -0.96
C ASN A 43 -0.27 4.90 -1.45
N ASN A 44 -1.55 4.88 -1.81
CA ASN A 44 -2.27 6.07 -2.24
C ASN A 44 -2.33 7.12 -1.13
N ASP A 45 -2.62 6.68 0.10
CA ASP A 45 -2.66 7.55 1.27
C ASP A 45 -1.29 8.19 1.53
N LEU A 46 -0.23 7.41 1.48
CA LEU A 46 1.13 7.93 1.65
C LEU A 46 1.52 8.92 0.57
N ARG A 47 1.10 8.69 -0.66
CA ARG A 47 1.33 9.65 -1.75
C ARG A 47 0.61 10.98 -1.51
N GLN A 48 -0.62 10.91 -1.00
CA GLN A 48 -1.38 12.11 -0.64
C GLN A 48 -0.71 12.86 0.51
N GLN A 49 -0.26 12.14 1.52
CA GLN A 49 0.46 12.74 2.66
C GLN A 49 1.76 13.38 2.20
N LEU A 50 2.49 12.73 1.31
CA LEU A 50 3.72 13.26 0.76
C LEU A 50 3.47 14.54 -0.04
N ALA A 51 2.43 14.55 -0.88
CA ALA A 51 2.06 15.74 -1.64
C ALA A 51 1.70 16.92 -0.73
N ALA A 52 0.94 16.64 0.33
CA ALA A 52 0.58 17.66 1.32
C ALA A 52 1.82 18.19 2.05
N ALA A 53 2.70 17.30 2.47
CA ALA A 53 3.94 17.68 3.16
C ALA A 53 4.85 18.53 2.26
N ARG A 54 4.96 18.18 1.00
CA ARG A 54 5.73 18.97 0.02
C ARG A 54 5.14 20.36 -0.20
N SER A 55 3.83 20.42 -0.29
CA SER A 55 3.12 21.71 -0.43
C SER A 55 3.35 22.59 0.79
N ASP A 56 3.26 22.02 1.99
CA ASP A 56 3.49 22.74 3.24
C ASP A 56 4.93 23.21 3.34
N ALA A 57 5.88 22.36 2.98
CA ALA A 57 7.31 22.72 2.97
C ALA A 57 7.58 23.88 2.03
N LYS A 58 7.00 23.86 0.84
CA LYS A 58 7.13 24.93 -0.13
C LYS A 58 6.57 26.24 0.41
N ARG A 59 5.38 26.19 0.99
CA ARG A 59 4.74 27.36 1.58
C ARG A 59 5.56 27.96 2.71
N LEU A 60 6.10 27.12 3.59
CA LEU A 60 6.96 27.56 4.68
C LEU A 60 8.26 28.18 4.16
N HIS A 61 8.85 27.57 3.15
CA HIS A 61 10.05 28.09 2.50
C HIS A 61 9.80 29.48 1.92
N GLU A 62 8.69 29.68 1.24
CA GLU A 62 8.31 30.97 0.67
C GLU A 62 8.07 32.03 1.76
N LYS A 63 7.47 31.64 2.89
CA LYS A 63 7.29 32.54 4.02
C LYS A 63 8.61 32.97 4.64
N ILE A 64 9.51 32.03 4.81
CA ILE A 64 10.86 32.32 5.36
C ILE A 64 11.60 33.24 4.40
N HIS A 65 11.54 32.97 3.12
CA HIS A 65 12.20 33.81 2.10
C HIS A 65 11.63 35.25 2.12
N SER A 66 10.33 35.38 2.20
CA SER A 66 9.64 36.66 2.28
C SER A 66 10.02 37.43 3.55
N ALA A 67 10.05 36.75 4.69
CA ALA A 67 10.43 37.35 5.97
C ALA A 67 11.90 37.80 5.95
N THR A 68 12.78 37.00 5.38
CA THR A 68 14.20 37.32 5.22
C THR A 68 14.38 38.58 4.35
N ALA A 69 13.65 38.64 3.23
CA ALA A 69 13.71 39.80 2.34
C ALA A 69 13.25 41.09 3.04
N ARG A 70 12.19 41.00 3.87
CA ARG A 70 11.68 42.13 4.65
C ARG A 70 12.70 42.58 5.68
N LEU A 71 13.32 41.65 6.38
CA LEU A 71 14.39 41.97 7.34
C LEU A 71 15.58 42.67 6.68
N GLU A 72 16.04 42.13 5.55
CA GLU A 72 17.11 42.74 4.79
C GLU A 72 16.77 44.17 4.34
N GLY A 73 15.52 44.35 3.89
CA GLY A 73 15.03 45.67 3.52
C GLY A 73 15.02 46.65 4.68
N LEU A 74 14.59 46.20 5.87
CA LEU A 74 14.59 47.03 7.09
C LEU A 74 16.01 47.38 7.54
N LEU A 75 16.89 46.38 7.51
CA LEU A 75 18.32 46.63 7.86
C LEU A 75 18.98 47.63 6.92
N ALA A 76 18.66 47.59 5.63
CA ALA A 76 19.19 48.54 4.65
C ALA A 76 18.70 49.96 4.88
N ARG A 77 17.56 50.15 5.56
CA ARG A 77 17.00 51.45 5.86
C ARG A 77 17.49 52.06 7.18
N LEU A 78 18.18 51.28 7.99
CA LEU A 78 18.67 51.80 9.26
C LEU A 78 19.78 52.85 9.00
N PRO A 79 19.70 54.00 9.67
CA PRO A 79 20.73 55.01 9.58
C PRO A 79 21.99 54.54 10.30
N GLY A 80 23.09 54.67 9.70
CA GLY A 80 24.32 54.30 10.31
C GLY A 80 25.30 53.65 9.44
#